data_c285cc18b9c9eda3ebaedeeeb3aa5e6d
#
_entry.id   c285cc18b9c9eda3ebaedeeeb3aa5e6d
#
_cell.length_a   1.000
_cell.length_b   1.000
_cell.length_c   1.000
_cell.angle_alpha   90.00
_cell.angle_beta   90.00
_cell.angle_gamma   90.00
#
_symmetry.space_group_name_H-M   'P 1'
#
loop_
_entity.id
_entity.type
_entity.pdbx_description
1 polymer ?
#
loop_
_entity_poly.entity_id
_entity_poly.type
_entity_poly.pdbx_seq_one_letter_code
_entity_poly.pdbx_strand_id
1 'polypeptide(L)'
;MRKLSNAVLACLCLILSSPTSFAHGEIVSTYPQQGSTSSPAPSEVWIQFDGELQQIEGEVVNTLNVIDATGLTVSSEEATIEGGKISTQISDQSVGGLFAVAYRIVSEDGHPVEGSYTFTASPGFEATEMIEPATTTPLEKESDLSIGAIVMLVFLVIFAISYFIKLRNEKRDEKK
;
A
#
# COMPACT_ATOMS: atom_id res chain seq x y z
N MET A 1 34.36 -20.99 22.81
CA MET A 1 32.91 -20.73 22.90
C MET A 1 32.58 -19.24 22.65
N ARG A 2 33.25 -18.27 23.29
CA ARG A 2 32.98 -16.81 23.12
C ARG A 2 33.12 -16.31 21.67
N LYS A 3 34.10 -16.80 20.88
CA LYS A 3 34.30 -16.40 19.47
C LYS A 3 33.15 -16.89 18.54
N LEU A 4 32.60 -18.07 18.80
CA LEU A 4 31.47 -18.61 18.05
C LEU A 4 30.16 -17.84 18.34
N SER A 5 29.95 -17.46 19.61
CA SER A 5 28.81 -16.64 20.03
C SER A 5 28.82 -15.25 19.39
N ASN A 6 30.01 -14.61 19.29
CA ASN A 6 30.15 -13.30 18.64
C ASN A 6 29.93 -13.39 17.12
N ALA A 7 30.38 -14.47 16.48
CA ALA A 7 30.14 -14.69 15.05
C ALA A 7 28.66 -14.91 14.72
N VAL A 8 27.93 -15.68 15.55
CA VAL A 8 26.50 -15.89 15.43
C VAL A 8 25.72 -14.59 15.63
N LEU A 9 26.11 -13.78 16.63
CA LEU A 9 25.48 -12.48 16.87
C LEU A 9 25.72 -11.51 15.71
N ALA A 10 26.92 -11.48 15.14
CA ALA A 10 27.23 -10.64 13.99
C ALA A 10 26.45 -11.07 12.73
N CYS A 11 26.34 -12.38 12.45
CA CYS A 11 25.50 -12.89 11.38
C CYS A 11 24.01 -12.53 11.57
N LEU A 12 23.50 -12.63 12.80
CA LEU A 12 22.12 -12.27 13.11
C LEU A 12 21.87 -10.77 12.90
N CYS A 13 22.81 -9.92 13.29
CA CYS A 13 22.74 -8.48 13.03
C CYS A 13 22.74 -8.16 11.53
N LEU A 14 23.52 -8.86 10.71
CA LEU A 14 23.56 -8.67 9.26
C LEU A 14 22.25 -9.07 8.57
N ILE A 15 21.59 -10.15 9.01
CA ILE A 15 20.29 -10.59 8.50
C ILE A 15 19.18 -9.60 8.86
N LEU A 16 19.23 -9.01 10.05
CA LEU A 16 18.25 -8.02 10.53
C LEU A 16 18.47 -6.62 9.96
N SER A 17 19.62 -6.35 9.35
CA SER A 17 19.97 -5.08 8.71
C SER A 17 19.71 -5.08 7.21
N SER A 18 19.04 -6.11 6.65
CA SER A 18 18.67 -6.11 5.24
C SER A 18 17.75 -4.92 5.00
N PRO A 19 18.14 -3.94 4.15
CA PRO A 19 17.23 -2.87 3.78
C PRO A 19 16.01 -3.51 3.13
N THR A 20 14.82 -3.06 3.50
CA THR A 20 13.61 -3.35 2.74
C THR A 20 13.83 -2.77 1.35
N SER A 21 14.05 -3.63 0.37
CA SER A 21 14.01 -3.23 -1.03
C SER A 21 12.58 -2.81 -1.32
N PHE A 22 12.35 -1.51 -1.45
CA PHE A 22 11.10 -1.01 -2.02
C PHE A 22 11.17 -1.40 -3.49
N ALA A 23 10.36 -2.38 -3.89
CA ALA A 23 10.08 -2.60 -5.29
C ALA A 23 9.35 -1.34 -5.79
N HIS A 24 9.89 -0.68 -6.81
CA HIS A 24 9.24 0.44 -7.48
C HIS A 24 7.84 0.01 -7.93
N GLY A 25 6.84 0.90 -7.79
CA GLY A 25 5.44 0.60 -8.10
C GLY A 25 4.50 0.75 -6.91
N GLU A 26 4.92 1.44 -5.84
CA GLU A 26 4.03 1.83 -4.76
C GLU A 26 3.12 2.99 -5.21
N ILE A 27 1.83 2.92 -4.85
CA ILE A 27 0.89 3.99 -5.15
C ILE A 27 1.18 5.20 -4.26
N VAL A 28 1.52 6.33 -4.89
CA VAL A 28 1.70 7.62 -4.23
C VAL A 28 0.36 8.32 -4.03
N SER A 29 -0.50 8.30 -5.06
CA SER A 29 -1.83 8.92 -5.01
C SER A 29 -2.75 8.38 -6.09
N THR A 30 -4.06 8.53 -5.87
CA THR A 30 -5.10 8.14 -6.82
C THR A 30 -6.14 9.25 -6.96
N TYR A 31 -6.78 9.28 -8.10
CA TYR A 31 -8.00 10.07 -8.30
C TYR A 31 -9.05 9.25 -9.02
N PRO A 32 -10.26 9.13 -8.46
CA PRO A 32 -10.62 9.50 -7.08
C PRO A 32 -9.79 8.75 -6.03
N GLN A 33 -9.71 9.32 -4.82
CA GLN A 33 -9.02 8.63 -3.71
C GLN A 33 -9.73 7.33 -3.33
N GLN A 34 -8.97 6.35 -2.91
CA GLN A 34 -9.51 5.09 -2.41
C GLN A 34 -10.55 5.32 -1.30
N GLY A 35 -11.72 4.72 -1.44
CA GLY A 35 -12.82 4.84 -0.47
C GLY A 35 -13.54 6.19 -0.48
N SER A 36 -13.15 7.14 -1.34
CA SER A 36 -13.80 8.45 -1.43
C SER A 36 -15.14 8.40 -2.14
N THR A 37 -15.93 9.48 -1.97
CA THR A 37 -17.13 9.73 -2.76
C THR A 37 -16.88 10.96 -3.64
N SER A 38 -17.11 10.82 -4.94
CA SER A 38 -17.04 11.87 -5.94
C SER A 38 -18.44 12.31 -6.36
N SER A 39 -18.66 13.61 -6.45
CA SER A 39 -19.93 14.18 -6.96
C SER A 39 -19.59 15.45 -7.75
N PRO A 40 -19.88 15.49 -9.05
CA PRO A 40 -20.39 14.40 -9.90
C PRO A 40 -19.40 13.26 -10.11
N ALA A 41 -19.78 12.21 -10.84
CA ALA A 41 -18.89 11.15 -11.28
C ALA A 41 -17.69 11.74 -12.04
N PRO A 42 -16.46 11.28 -11.77
CA PRO A 42 -15.27 11.82 -12.41
C PRO A 42 -15.26 11.45 -13.91
N SER A 43 -14.70 12.33 -14.75
CA SER A 43 -14.48 12.04 -16.15
C SER A 43 -13.21 11.25 -16.42
N GLU A 44 -12.26 11.30 -15.48
CA GLU A 44 -10.96 10.64 -15.52
C GLU A 44 -10.67 9.93 -14.22
N VAL A 45 -10.00 8.78 -14.33
CA VAL A 45 -9.41 8.05 -13.18
C VAL A 45 -7.93 7.93 -13.43
N TRP A 46 -7.11 8.18 -12.41
CA TRP A 46 -5.67 8.03 -12.53
C TRP A 46 -5.02 7.51 -11.25
N ILE A 47 -3.85 6.89 -11.42
CA ILE A 47 -2.98 6.42 -10.35
C ILE A 47 -1.58 6.95 -10.60
N GLN A 48 -0.96 7.53 -9.58
CA GLN A 48 0.44 7.93 -9.56
C GLN A 48 1.25 6.92 -8.77
N PHE A 49 2.28 6.37 -9.37
CA PHE A 49 3.27 5.48 -8.75
C PHE A 49 4.55 6.23 -8.41
N ASP A 50 5.35 5.69 -7.51
CA ASP A 50 6.63 6.26 -7.03
C ASP A 50 7.77 6.15 -8.06
N GLY A 51 7.62 5.29 -9.09
CA GLY A 51 8.55 5.09 -10.20
C GLY A 51 7.92 5.30 -11.57
N GLU A 52 8.73 5.33 -12.61
CA GLU A 52 8.25 5.36 -13.99
C GLU A 52 7.65 4.00 -14.40
N LEU A 53 6.70 4.05 -15.31
CA LEU A 53 6.06 2.86 -15.87
C LEU A 53 6.72 2.49 -17.20
N GLN A 54 7.03 1.21 -17.35
CA GLN A 54 7.62 0.70 -18.57
C GLN A 54 6.62 0.79 -19.72
N GLN A 55 7.06 1.32 -20.87
CA GLN A 55 6.30 1.35 -22.09
C GLN A 55 7.07 0.58 -23.17
N ILE A 56 6.38 -0.33 -23.87
CA ILE A 56 6.95 -1.10 -24.97
C ILE A 56 6.17 -0.74 -26.24
N GLU A 57 6.88 -0.27 -27.25
CA GLU A 57 6.26 0.13 -28.51
C GLU A 57 5.48 -1.03 -29.15
N GLY A 58 4.19 -0.80 -29.41
CA GLY A 58 3.30 -1.80 -30.02
C GLY A 58 2.74 -2.83 -29.03
N GLU A 59 3.03 -2.75 -27.73
CA GLU A 59 2.47 -3.66 -26.72
C GLU A 59 1.76 -2.91 -25.59
N VAL A 60 0.59 -3.42 -25.17
CA VAL A 60 -0.15 -2.92 -24.02
C VAL A 60 0.28 -3.69 -22.78
N VAL A 61 1.30 -3.20 -22.08
CA VAL A 61 1.83 -3.84 -20.87
C VAL A 61 1.21 -3.27 -19.58
N ASN A 62 0.63 -2.07 -19.65
CA ASN A 62 -0.05 -1.40 -18.54
C ASN A 62 -1.53 -1.27 -18.82
N THR A 63 -2.38 -1.59 -17.86
CA THR A 63 -3.84 -1.51 -17.97
C THR A 63 -4.44 -0.83 -16.75
N LEU A 64 -5.49 -0.05 -16.97
CA LEU A 64 -6.29 0.59 -15.94
C LEU A 64 -7.76 0.48 -16.33
N ASN A 65 -8.52 -0.34 -15.62
CA ASN A 65 -9.91 -0.60 -15.89
C ASN A 65 -10.78 -0.08 -14.74
N VAL A 66 -11.87 0.60 -15.10
CA VAL A 66 -12.90 1.03 -14.15
C VAL A 66 -14.16 0.22 -14.41
N ILE A 67 -14.66 -0.43 -13.40
CA ILE A 67 -15.78 -1.37 -13.44
C ILE A 67 -16.89 -0.81 -12.54
N ASP A 68 -18.09 -0.71 -13.06
CA ASP A 68 -19.26 -0.24 -12.32
C ASP A 68 -19.86 -1.34 -11.40
N ALA A 69 -20.88 -0.96 -10.63
CA ALA A 69 -21.59 -1.87 -9.71
C ALA A 69 -22.32 -3.04 -10.41
N THR A 70 -22.51 -2.96 -11.75
CA THR A 70 -23.12 -4.03 -12.55
C THR A 70 -22.07 -5.02 -13.09
N GLY A 71 -20.80 -4.70 -12.95
CA GLY A 71 -19.68 -5.49 -13.47
C GLY A 71 -19.27 -5.11 -14.90
N LEU A 72 -19.77 -4.01 -15.44
CA LEU A 72 -19.38 -3.52 -16.75
C LEU A 72 -18.15 -2.61 -16.66
N THR A 73 -17.22 -2.78 -17.58
CA THR A 73 -16.10 -1.86 -17.75
C THR A 73 -16.59 -0.58 -18.41
N VAL A 74 -16.40 0.55 -17.71
CA VAL A 74 -16.84 1.89 -18.12
C VAL A 74 -15.67 2.81 -18.47
N SER A 75 -14.44 2.33 -18.42
CA SER A 75 -13.23 3.04 -18.83
C SER A 75 -12.95 2.87 -20.31
N SER A 76 -12.14 3.77 -20.88
CA SER A 76 -11.58 3.61 -22.23
C SER A 76 -10.75 2.33 -22.32
N GLU A 77 -10.67 1.74 -23.53
CA GLU A 77 -9.91 0.51 -23.77
C GLU A 77 -8.40 0.70 -23.54
N GLU A 78 -7.89 1.89 -23.86
CA GLU A 78 -6.47 2.22 -23.70
C GLU A 78 -6.28 3.25 -22.57
N ALA A 79 -5.31 2.97 -21.70
CA ALA A 79 -4.86 3.89 -20.68
C ALA A 79 -3.73 4.77 -21.23
N THR A 80 -3.66 6.02 -20.76
CA THR A 80 -2.57 6.95 -21.07
C THR A 80 -1.50 6.85 -19.98
N ILE A 81 -0.23 6.79 -20.39
CA ILE A 81 0.93 6.70 -19.48
C ILE A 81 1.77 7.97 -19.63
N GLU A 82 2.05 8.62 -18.51
CA GLU A 82 2.93 9.80 -18.41
C GLU A 82 3.89 9.63 -17.22
N GLY A 83 5.12 9.15 -17.50
CA GLY A 83 6.08 8.83 -16.47
C GLY A 83 5.57 7.75 -15.51
N GLY A 84 5.39 8.09 -14.25
CA GLY A 84 4.82 7.19 -13.22
C GLY A 84 3.30 7.26 -13.09
N LYS A 85 2.60 8.00 -13.96
CA LYS A 85 1.14 8.15 -13.93
C LYS A 85 0.48 7.30 -15.01
N ILE A 86 -0.56 6.56 -14.63
CA ILE A 86 -1.50 5.91 -15.56
C ILE A 86 -2.88 6.53 -15.40
N SER A 87 -3.54 6.84 -16.50
CA SER A 87 -4.90 7.43 -16.49
C SER A 87 -5.81 6.83 -17.55
N THR A 88 -7.12 6.85 -17.31
CA THR A 88 -8.16 6.44 -18.25
C THR A 88 -9.38 7.34 -18.11
N GLN A 89 -10.13 7.48 -19.21
CA GLN A 89 -11.38 8.24 -19.23
C GLN A 89 -12.56 7.33 -18.88
N ILE A 90 -13.56 7.87 -18.16
CA ILE A 90 -14.85 7.20 -17.93
C ILE A 90 -15.79 7.60 -19.05
N SER A 91 -16.29 6.60 -19.77
CA SER A 91 -17.12 6.79 -20.97
C SER A 91 -18.55 7.27 -20.63
N ASP A 92 -19.07 6.90 -19.47
CA ASP A 92 -20.43 7.26 -19.04
C ASP A 92 -20.42 7.78 -17.59
N GLN A 93 -20.60 9.10 -17.45
CA GLN A 93 -20.66 9.78 -16.15
C GLN A 93 -22.08 9.79 -15.55
N SER A 94 -23.07 9.27 -16.26
CA SER A 94 -24.45 9.17 -15.75
C SER A 94 -24.63 8.02 -14.78
N VAL A 95 -23.68 7.08 -14.77
CA VAL A 95 -23.67 5.93 -13.85
C VAL A 95 -23.19 6.37 -12.48
N GLY A 96 -23.97 6.10 -11.46
CA GLY A 96 -23.59 6.30 -10.05
C GLY A 96 -23.44 4.97 -9.33
N GLY A 97 -22.89 5.01 -8.14
CA GLY A 97 -22.71 3.85 -7.28
C GLY A 97 -21.26 3.53 -6.98
N LEU A 98 -21.00 2.29 -6.61
CA LEU A 98 -19.65 1.80 -6.32
C LEU A 98 -18.92 1.48 -7.62
N PHE A 99 -17.70 1.98 -7.75
CA PHE A 99 -16.78 1.65 -8.83
C PHE A 99 -15.58 0.91 -8.27
N ALA A 100 -15.13 -0.12 -9.00
CA ALA A 100 -13.88 -0.80 -8.75
C ALA A 100 -12.86 -0.38 -9.83
N VAL A 101 -11.68 0.02 -9.39
CA VAL A 101 -10.54 0.34 -10.26
C VAL A 101 -9.55 -0.80 -10.16
N ALA A 102 -9.31 -1.49 -11.26
CA ALA A 102 -8.32 -2.57 -11.35
C ALA A 102 -7.16 -2.13 -12.24
N TYR A 103 -5.95 -2.34 -11.80
CA TYR A 103 -4.76 -1.96 -12.55
C TYR A 103 -3.76 -3.12 -12.62
N ARG A 104 -3.02 -3.15 -13.71
CA ARG A 104 -1.80 -3.92 -13.88
C ARG A 104 -0.77 -3.02 -14.55
N ILE A 105 0.35 -2.82 -13.89
CA ILE A 105 1.45 -2.00 -14.42
C ILE A 105 2.74 -2.81 -14.43
N VAL A 106 3.68 -2.38 -15.26
CA VAL A 106 5.06 -2.85 -15.24
C VAL A 106 5.92 -1.66 -14.85
N SER A 107 6.62 -1.77 -13.73
CA SER A 107 7.55 -0.74 -13.25
C SER A 107 8.81 -0.68 -14.12
N GLU A 108 9.59 0.39 -14.01
CA GLU A 108 10.82 0.60 -14.80
C GLU A 108 11.82 -0.56 -14.67
N ASP A 109 11.85 -1.23 -13.53
CA ASP A 109 12.69 -2.40 -13.28
C ASP A 109 12.15 -3.71 -13.91
N GLY A 110 11.02 -3.64 -14.62
CA GLY A 110 10.41 -4.76 -15.34
C GLY A 110 9.51 -5.67 -14.49
N HIS A 111 9.24 -5.32 -13.23
CA HIS A 111 8.36 -6.13 -12.40
C HIS A 111 6.89 -5.75 -12.58
N PRO A 112 5.99 -6.72 -12.83
CA PRO A 112 4.57 -6.46 -12.90
C PRO A 112 4.00 -6.25 -11.47
N VAL A 113 3.17 -5.23 -11.32
CA VAL A 113 2.40 -4.92 -10.10
C VAL A 113 0.92 -4.87 -10.46
N GLU A 114 0.10 -5.58 -9.71
CA GLU A 114 -1.35 -5.64 -9.89
C GLU A 114 -2.06 -5.27 -8.58
N GLY A 115 -3.21 -4.62 -8.72
CA GLY A 115 -4.02 -4.29 -7.57
C GLY A 115 -5.37 -3.70 -7.95
N SER A 116 -6.14 -3.36 -6.92
CA SER A 116 -7.43 -2.72 -7.11
C SER A 116 -7.79 -1.85 -5.90
N TYR A 117 -8.63 -0.83 -6.14
CA TYR A 117 -9.28 -0.05 -5.11
C TYR A 117 -10.71 0.31 -5.53
N THR A 118 -11.49 0.89 -4.63
CA THR A 118 -12.86 1.30 -4.91
C THR A 118 -13.08 2.77 -4.55
N PHE A 119 -14.02 3.41 -5.27
CA PHE A 119 -14.59 4.70 -4.90
C PHE A 119 -16.10 4.69 -5.19
N THR A 120 -16.83 5.65 -4.63
CA THR A 120 -18.24 5.83 -4.93
C THR A 120 -18.44 7.10 -5.75
N ALA A 121 -19.31 7.06 -6.76
CA ALA A 121 -19.71 8.26 -7.49
C ALA A 121 -21.21 8.48 -7.38
N SER A 122 -21.62 9.74 -7.19
CA SER A 122 -22.99 10.13 -7.30
C SER A 122 -23.31 10.52 -8.75
N PRO A 123 -24.48 10.12 -9.31
CA PRO A 123 -24.90 10.60 -10.62
C PRO A 123 -24.92 12.13 -10.64
N GLY A 124 -24.44 12.75 -11.69
CA GLY A 124 -24.43 14.20 -11.84
C GLY A 124 -25.82 14.79 -12.07
N PHE A 125 -26.70 14.71 -11.07
CA PHE A 125 -27.90 15.52 -11.02
C PHE A 125 -27.57 16.81 -10.30
N GLU A 126 -27.93 17.95 -10.86
CA GLU A 126 -27.90 19.24 -10.16
C GLU A 126 -28.64 19.10 -8.83
N ALA A 127 -27.91 19.33 -7.74
CA ALA A 127 -28.44 19.23 -6.39
C ALA A 127 -29.56 20.27 -6.18
N THR A 128 -30.80 19.81 -6.17
CA THR A 128 -31.86 20.51 -5.43
C THR A 128 -31.63 20.18 -3.95
N GLU A 129 -31.52 21.23 -3.17
CA GLU A 129 -31.19 21.31 -1.75
C GLU A 129 -31.81 20.26 -0.83
N MET A 130 -31.03 20.01 0.23
CA MET A 130 -31.40 19.58 1.59
C MET A 130 -31.64 18.08 1.82
N ILE A 131 -30.69 17.50 2.55
CA ILE A 131 -30.94 16.84 3.85
C ILE A 131 -29.59 16.82 4.62
N GLU A 132 -29.61 17.33 5.86
CA GLU A 132 -28.51 17.36 6.81
C GLU A 132 -27.86 15.97 7.02
N PRO A 133 -26.55 15.88 7.21
CA PRO A 133 -25.91 14.61 7.48
C PRO A 133 -26.20 14.16 8.92
N ALA A 134 -26.79 12.99 9.04
CA ALA A 134 -26.80 12.25 10.29
C ALA A 134 -25.38 12.02 10.79
N THR A 135 -25.10 12.46 12.01
CA THR A 135 -23.88 12.26 12.76
C THR A 135 -23.51 10.78 12.80
N THR A 136 -22.51 10.38 12.04
CA THR A 136 -21.85 9.08 12.21
C THR A 136 -20.68 9.26 13.17
N THR A 137 -20.84 8.64 14.34
CA THR A 137 -19.79 8.44 15.35
C THR A 137 -18.50 7.90 14.70
N PRO A 138 -17.32 8.44 15.02
CA PRO A 138 -16.07 7.89 14.51
C PRO A 138 -15.87 6.47 15.05
N LEU A 139 -15.70 5.51 14.14
CA LEU A 139 -15.19 4.19 14.49
C LEU A 139 -13.77 4.36 15.06
N GLU A 140 -13.60 3.84 16.26
CA GLU A 140 -12.34 3.74 16.98
C GLU A 140 -11.26 3.15 16.07
N LYS A 141 -10.17 3.89 15.91
CA LYS A 141 -8.96 3.45 15.22
C LYS A 141 -8.35 2.34 16.06
N GLU A 142 -8.52 1.09 15.64
CA GLU A 142 -7.70 -0.01 16.18
C GLU A 142 -6.23 0.38 16.01
N SER A 143 -5.54 0.47 17.13
CA SER A 143 -4.11 0.71 17.15
C SER A 143 -3.40 -0.58 16.71
N ASP A 144 -3.14 -0.71 15.43
CA ASP A 144 -2.20 -1.70 14.92
C ASP A 144 -0.86 -1.48 15.63
N LEU A 145 -0.53 -2.42 16.52
CA LEU A 145 0.79 -2.46 17.13
C LEU A 145 1.79 -2.62 15.99
N SER A 146 2.50 -1.54 15.66
CA SER A 146 3.41 -1.56 14.52
C SER A 146 4.41 -2.71 14.70
N ILE A 147 4.68 -3.45 13.64
CA ILE A 147 5.65 -4.55 13.60
C ILE A 147 6.99 -4.11 14.23
N GLY A 148 7.35 -2.84 14.10
CA GLY A 148 8.50 -2.22 14.76
C GLY A 148 8.46 -2.27 16.28
N ALA A 149 7.28 -2.09 16.89
CA ALA A 149 7.13 -2.16 18.34
C ALA A 149 7.30 -3.61 18.85
N ILE A 150 6.80 -4.60 18.11
CA ILE A 150 6.96 -6.03 18.42
C ILE A 150 8.43 -6.44 18.32
N VAL A 151 9.11 -6.03 17.25
CA VAL A 151 10.54 -6.29 17.05
C VAL A 151 11.38 -5.67 18.18
N MET A 152 11.10 -4.43 18.56
CA MET A 152 11.80 -3.75 19.65
C MET A 152 11.61 -4.47 20.99
N LEU A 153 10.41 -4.98 21.26
CA LEU A 153 10.10 -5.72 22.49
C LEU A 153 10.83 -7.06 22.53
N VAL A 154 10.93 -7.76 21.40
CA VAL A 154 11.70 -9.01 21.28
C VAL A 154 13.19 -8.75 21.55
N PHE A 155 13.76 -7.67 21.02
CA PHE A 155 15.16 -7.29 21.31
C PHE A 155 15.41 -7.00 22.80
N LEU A 156 14.50 -6.28 23.46
CA LEU A 156 14.62 -6.00 24.88
C LEU A 156 14.59 -7.28 25.72
N VAL A 157 13.73 -8.24 25.36
CA VAL A 157 13.66 -9.54 26.06
C VAL A 157 14.95 -10.33 25.88
N ILE A 158 15.48 -10.42 24.66
CA ILE A 158 16.74 -11.13 24.38
C ILE A 158 17.91 -10.48 25.12
N PHE A 159 17.97 -9.15 25.15
CA PHE A 159 19.00 -8.41 25.87
C PHE A 159 18.92 -8.65 27.39
N ALA A 160 17.72 -8.62 27.97
CA ALA A 160 17.49 -8.89 29.37
C ALA A 160 17.91 -10.31 29.75
N ILE A 161 17.56 -11.31 28.92
CA ILE A 161 17.96 -12.72 29.15
C ILE A 161 19.50 -12.85 29.10
N SER A 162 20.14 -12.25 28.09
CA SER A 162 21.58 -12.30 27.92
C SER A 162 22.31 -11.63 29.10
N TYR A 163 21.78 -10.50 29.57
CA TYR A 163 22.30 -9.79 30.74
C TYR A 163 22.15 -10.61 32.02
N PHE A 164 21.01 -11.25 32.22
CA PHE A 164 20.75 -12.11 33.37
C PHE A 164 21.65 -13.35 33.41
N ILE A 165 21.88 -13.97 32.23
CA ILE A 165 22.81 -15.10 32.10
C ILE A 165 24.25 -14.66 32.47
N LYS A 166 24.66 -13.46 32.04
CA LYS A 166 25.98 -12.92 32.38
C LYS A 166 26.14 -12.72 33.88
N LEU A 167 25.18 -12.08 34.54
CA LEU A 167 25.19 -11.86 35.98
C LEU A 167 25.20 -13.17 36.78
N ARG A 168 24.48 -14.18 36.30
CA ARG A 168 24.45 -15.49 36.94
C ARG A 168 25.79 -16.23 36.82
N ASN A 169 26.47 -16.07 35.68
CA ASN A 169 27.79 -16.68 35.48
C ASN A 169 28.87 -16.00 36.32
N GLU A 170 28.88 -14.68 36.45
CA GLU A 170 29.80 -13.94 37.30
C GLU A 170 29.69 -14.38 38.81
N LYS A 171 28.45 -14.55 39.30
CA LYS A 171 28.21 -15.04 40.66
C LYS A 171 28.63 -16.50 40.90
N ARG A 172 28.78 -17.31 39.85
CA ARG A 172 29.27 -18.70 39.96
C ARG A 172 30.77 -18.77 39.98
N ASP A 173 31.44 -17.81 39.34
CA ASP A 173 32.91 -17.78 39.30
C ASP A 173 33.51 -17.22 40.61
N GLU A 174 32.79 -16.34 41.35
CA GLU A 174 33.18 -15.84 42.67
C GLU A 174 33.06 -16.88 43.80
N LYS A 175 32.34 -17.99 43.57
CA LYS A 175 32.15 -19.06 44.57
C LYS A 175 33.09 -20.25 44.40
N LYS A 176 34.04 -20.17 43.46
CA LYS A 176 35.09 -21.17 43.25
C LYS A 176 36.46 -20.65 43.66
#